data_af0ba828ad99e044dfaf6ab3c680c82d
#
_entry.id   af0ba828ad99e044dfaf6ab3c680c82d
#
_cell.length_a   1.000
_cell.length_b   1.000
_cell.length_c   1.000
_cell.angle_alpha   90.00
_cell.angle_beta   90.00
_cell.angle_gamma   90.00
#
_symmetry.space_group_name_H-M   'P 1'
#
loop_
_entity.id
_entity.type
_entity.pdbx_description
1 polymer ?
#
loop_
_entity_poly.entity_id
_entity_poly.type
_entity_poly.pdbx_seq_one_letter_code
_entity_poly.pdbx_strand_id
1 'polypeptide(L)'
;MSNEIRIINGIVFDPTNNIEGKVGDICMKDGKIVAKVSKSAKVIDAKGMAVMPGGVDIHCHITGPKVNLARKLMPEDHRLDPHFKTPHTQSGTGGIVPSTFATGYRYATLGYTTAMEAAVPPLTARHALEEMYDT
;
A
#
# COMPACT_ATOMS: atom_id res chain seq x y z
N MET A 1 13.89 -0.77 19.99
CA MET A 1 15.02 -1.01 19.05
C MET A 1 14.75 -0.15 17.84
N SER A 2 15.75 0.62 17.34
CA SER A 2 15.56 1.44 16.13
C SER A 2 15.41 0.52 14.92
N ASN A 3 14.43 0.81 14.06
CA ASN A 3 14.22 0.05 12.82
C ASN A 3 15.06 0.68 11.70
N GLU A 4 16.28 0.15 11.51
CA GLU A 4 17.21 0.65 10.52
C GLU A 4 17.31 -0.29 9.32
N ILE A 5 17.17 0.27 8.12
CA ILE A 5 17.23 -0.45 6.84
C ILE A 5 18.19 0.29 5.90
N ARG A 6 19.01 -0.47 5.18
CA ARG A 6 19.83 0.02 4.08
C ARG A 6 19.51 -0.75 2.81
N ILE A 7 19.00 -0.07 1.80
CA ILE A 7 18.83 -0.61 0.44
C ILE A 7 20.09 -0.27 -0.33
N ILE A 8 20.74 -1.27 -0.91
CA ILE A 8 22.01 -1.11 -1.63
C ILE A 8 21.86 -1.48 -3.11
N ASN A 9 22.73 -0.93 -3.95
CA ASN A 9 22.85 -1.25 -5.38
C ASN A 9 21.59 -0.97 -6.23
N GLY A 10 20.62 -0.22 -5.71
CA GLY A 10 19.39 0.08 -6.44
C GLY A 10 19.58 1.14 -7.52
N ILE A 11 18.78 1.06 -8.59
CA ILE A 11 18.67 2.11 -9.59
C ILE A 11 17.69 3.16 -9.05
N VAL A 12 18.21 4.23 -8.46
CA VAL A 12 17.43 5.21 -7.70
C VAL A 12 16.80 6.24 -8.62
N PHE A 13 15.51 6.48 -8.41
CA PHE A 13 14.75 7.58 -9.00
C PHE A 13 14.22 8.46 -7.86
N ASP A 14 14.73 9.67 -7.74
CA ASP A 14 14.31 10.64 -6.72
C ASP A 14 14.18 12.03 -7.38
N PRO A 15 12.97 12.35 -7.87
CA PRO A 15 12.73 13.62 -8.57
C PRO A 15 13.02 14.85 -7.69
N THR A 16 12.84 14.74 -6.38
CA THR A 16 13.08 15.85 -5.43
C THR A 16 14.56 16.24 -5.39
N ASN A 17 15.43 15.27 -5.54
CA ASN A 17 16.89 15.48 -5.52
C ASN A 17 17.53 15.41 -6.93
N ASN A 18 16.72 15.44 -8.00
CA ASN A 18 17.16 15.33 -9.39
C ASN A 18 18.01 14.07 -9.66
N ILE A 19 17.64 12.96 -9.03
CA ILE A 19 18.27 11.65 -9.27
C ILE A 19 17.38 10.86 -10.24
N GLU A 20 17.90 10.54 -11.39
CA GLU A 20 17.18 9.81 -12.44
C GLU A 20 18.01 8.59 -12.89
N GLY A 21 17.65 7.42 -12.36
CA GLY A 21 18.26 6.15 -12.75
C GLY A 21 19.72 5.97 -12.32
N LYS A 22 20.17 6.60 -11.26
CA LYS A 22 21.54 6.48 -10.75
C LYS A 22 21.63 5.32 -9.75
N VAL A 23 22.61 4.45 -9.90
CA VAL A 23 22.89 3.40 -8.91
C VAL A 23 23.34 4.04 -7.60
N GLY A 24 22.68 3.67 -6.51
CA GLY A 24 22.95 4.24 -5.20
C GLY A 24 22.31 3.45 -4.06
N ASP A 25 22.58 3.92 -2.86
CA ASP A 25 22.03 3.34 -1.63
C ASP A 25 21.02 4.29 -1.01
N ILE A 26 20.00 3.73 -0.38
CA ILE A 26 19.01 4.45 0.43
C ILE A 26 19.07 3.94 1.85
N CYS A 27 19.21 4.85 2.81
CA CYS A 27 19.19 4.54 4.23
C CYS A 27 17.89 5.02 4.87
N MET A 28 17.29 4.17 5.67
CA MET A 28 16.05 4.47 6.39
C MET A 28 16.21 4.16 7.87
N LYS A 29 15.64 5.02 8.70
CA LYS A 29 15.58 4.85 10.16
C LYS A 29 14.23 5.33 10.67
N ASP A 30 13.55 4.46 11.41
CA ASP A 30 12.27 4.76 12.05
C ASP A 30 11.25 5.41 11.07
N GLY A 31 11.13 4.84 9.86
CA GLY A 31 10.20 5.29 8.82
C GLY A 31 10.64 6.54 8.05
N LYS A 32 11.86 7.04 8.25
CA LYS A 32 12.37 8.24 7.55
C LYS A 32 13.64 7.92 6.76
N ILE A 33 13.82 8.58 5.62
CA ILE A 33 15.07 8.55 4.87
C ILE A 33 16.11 9.39 5.63
N VAL A 34 17.30 8.83 5.82
CA VAL A 34 18.41 9.44 6.54
C VAL A 34 19.71 9.29 5.75
N ALA A 35 20.70 10.12 6.05
CA ALA A 35 21.99 10.07 5.36
C ALA A 35 22.79 8.79 5.66
N LYS A 36 22.65 8.24 6.86
CA LYS A 36 23.41 7.06 7.30
C LYS A 36 22.63 6.25 8.33
N VAL A 37 22.88 4.94 8.34
CA VAL A 37 22.41 4.00 9.36
C VAL A 37 23.60 3.23 9.95
N SER A 38 23.38 2.51 11.04
CA SER A 38 24.39 1.71 11.68
C SER A 38 24.85 0.52 10.82
N LYS A 39 25.99 -0.07 11.16
CA LYS A 39 26.48 -1.28 10.50
C LYS A 39 25.58 -2.51 10.74
N SER A 40 24.75 -2.46 11.77
CA SER A 40 23.79 -3.50 12.12
C SER A 40 22.43 -3.33 11.45
N ALA A 41 22.23 -2.31 10.60
CA ALA A 41 21.01 -2.12 9.85
C ALA A 41 20.69 -3.33 8.95
N LYS A 42 19.41 -3.63 8.81
CA LYS A 42 18.97 -4.65 7.85
C LYS A 42 19.34 -4.22 6.44
N VAL A 43 20.03 -5.06 5.69
CA VAL A 43 20.44 -4.78 4.31
C VAL A 43 19.50 -5.47 3.35
N ILE A 44 19.06 -4.73 2.32
CA ILE A 44 18.31 -5.22 1.17
C ILE A 44 19.13 -4.92 -0.09
N ASP A 45 19.55 -5.95 -0.81
CA ASP A 45 20.24 -5.76 -2.09
C ASP A 45 19.20 -5.61 -3.20
N ALA A 46 19.14 -4.43 -3.78
CA ALA A 46 18.24 -4.05 -4.88
C ALA A 46 18.96 -4.02 -6.24
N LYS A 47 20.03 -4.80 -6.41
CA LYS A 47 20.78 -4.86 -7.66
C LYS A 47 19.86 -5.16 -8.86
N GLY A 48 19.85 -4.27 -9.84
CA GLY A 48 19.00 -4.38 -11.03
C GLY A 48 17.53 -3.99 -10.83
N MET A 49 17.15 -3.54 -9.63
CA MET A 49 15.79 -3.09 -9.34
C MET A 49 15.72 -1.57 -9.30
N ALA A 50 14.59 -1.01 -9.74
CA ALA A 50 14.28 0.39 -9.54
C ALA A 50 13.91 0.65 -8.07
N VAL A 51 14.47 1.69 -7.49
CA VAL A 51 14.13 2.20 -6.16
C VAL A 51 13.60 3.61 -6.31
N MET A 52 12.34 3.82 -5.95
CA MET A 52 11.65 5.09 -6.14
C MET A 52 10.67 5.32 -4.98
N PRO A 53 10.17 6.56 -4.78
CA PRO A 53 9.05 6.81 -3.88
C PRO A 53 7.86 5.94 -4.22
N GLY A 54 7.13 5.50 -3.20
CA GLY A 54 5.91 4.73 -3.40
C GLY A 54 4.85 5.53 -4.16
N GLY A 55 4.02 4.83 -4.92
CA GLY A 55 2.93 5.43 -5.67
C GLY A 55 1.91 6.14 -4.76
N VAL A 56 1.34 7.21 -5.28
CA VAL A 56 0.24 7.95 -4.64
C VAL A 56 -0.99 7.80 -5.54
N ASP A 57 -2.02 7.13 -5.04
CA ASP A 57 -3.31 7.05 -5.72
C ASP A 57 -4.25 8.11 -5.15
N ILE A 58 -4.52 9.14 -5.94
CA ILE A 58 -5.33 10.29 -5.53
C ILE A 58 -6.84 10.07 -5.70
N HIS A 59 -7.26 8.93 -6.23
CA HIS A 59 -8.66 8.60 -6.42
C HIS A 59 -8.86 7.09 -6.43
N CYS A 60 -8.97 6.50 -5.26
CA CYS A 60 -9.15 5.06 -5.12
C CYS A 60 -10.40 4.70 -4.30
N HIS A 61 -10.66 3.41 -4.21
CA HIS A 61 -11.69 2.83 -3.35
C HIS A 61 -11.09 1.64 -2.60
N ILE A 62 -10.48 1.90 -1.44
CA ILE A 62 -9.81 0.89 -0.60
C ILE A 62 -10.67 0.43 0.57
N THR A 63 -11.73 1.18 0.88
CA THR A 63 -12.66 0.86 1.96
C THR A 63 -14.11 1.03 1.51
N GLY A 64 -15.01 0.36 2.19
CA GLY A 64 -16.44 0.46 1.92
C GLY A 64 -16.92 -0.32 0.68
N PRO A 65 -18.19 -0.16 0.31
CA PRO A 65 -18.85 -1.03 -0.67
C PRO A 65 -18.33 -0.91 -2.10
N LYS A 66 -17.72 0.19 -2.48
CA LYS A 66 -17.17 0.40 -3.82
C LYS A 66 -15.97 -0.48 -4.14
N VAL A 67 -15.28 -0.99 -3.12
CA VAL A 67 -14.19 -1.96 -3.31
C VAL A 67 -14.66 -3.19 -4.08
N ASN A 68 -15.89 -3.65 -3.87
CA ASN A 68 -16.43 -4.79 -4.58
C ASN A 68 -16.66 -4.52 -6.07
N LEU A 69 -16.94 -3.28 -6.46
CA LEU A 69 -17.04 -2.91 -7.87
C LEU A 69 -15.68 -2.94 -8.55
N ALA A 70 -14.65 -2.42 -7.88
CA ALA A 70 -13.28 -2.46 -8.41
C ALA A 70 -12.79 -3.91 -8.59
N ARG A 71 -13.11 -4.80 -7.66
CA ARG A 71 -12.80 -6.24 -7.77
C ARG A 71 -13.45 -6.92 -8.98
N LYS A 72 -14.66 -6.50 -9.36
CA LYS A 72 -15.34 -7.04 -10.53
C LYS A 72 -14.65 -6.72 -11.85
N LEU A 73 -13.68 -5.83 -11.85
CA LEU A 73 -12.87 -5.52 -13.03
C LEU A 73 -11.68 -6.48 -13.20
N MET A 74 -11.41 -7.34 -12.24
CA MET A 74 -10.35 -8.33 -12.28
C MET A 74 -10.91 -9.73 -12.60
N PRO A 75 -10.69 -10.25 -13.82
CA PRO A 75 -11.28 -11.54 -14.26
C PRO A 75 -10.92 -12.74 -13.36
N GLU A 76 -9.74 -12.72 -12.76
CA GLU A 76 -9.27 -13.76 -11.84
C GLU A 76 -10.07 -13.78 -10.54
N ASP A 77 -10.41 -12.62 -10.00
CA ASP A 77 -11.22 -12.50 -8.78
C ASP A 77 -12.66 -13.00 -9.01
N HIS A 78 -13.18 -12.88 -10.24
CA HIS A 78 -14.48 -13.44 -10.60
C HIS A 78 -14.55 -14.96 -10.54
N ARG A 79 -13.43 -15.64 -10.74
CA ARG A 79 -13.38 -17.11 -10.72
C ARG A 79 -13.25 -17.68 -9.31
N LEU A 80 -12.72 -16.89 -8.39
CA LEU A 80 -12.36 -17.32 -7.04
C LEU A 80 -13.37 -16.89 -5.98
N ASP A 81 -14.25 -15.94 -6.30
CA ASP A 81 -15.21 -15.40 -5.35
C ASP A 81 -16.66 -15.75 -5.75
N PRO A 82 -17.17 -16.92 -5.36
CA PRO A 82 -18.60 -17.07 -5.27
C PRO A 82 -19.05 -16.07 -4.21
N HIS A 83 -19.72 -15.00 -4.62
CA HIS A 83 -20.28 -13.99 -3.73
C HIS A 83 -21.16 -14.66 -2.67
N PHE A 84 -20.60 -14.89 -1.50
CA PHE A 84 -21.36 -15.34 -0.34
C PHE A 84 -22.27 -14.19 0.11
N LYS A 85 -23.43 -14.13 -0.45
CA LYS A 85 -24.51 -13.28 0.05
C LYS A 85 -25.10 -13.95 1.29
N THR A 86 -24.68 -13.55 2.46
CA THR A 86 -25.41 -13.89 3.68
C THR A 86 -26.25 -12.70 4.12
N PRO A 87 -27.39 -12.93 4.80
CA PRO A 87 -28.23 -11.82 5.32
C PRO A 87 -27.45 -10.90 6.29
N HIS A 88 -26.36 -11.38 6.86
CA HIS A 88 -25.56 -10.67 7.85
C HIS A 88 -24.36 -9.92 7.26
N THR A 89 -24.04 -10.13 5.99
CA THR A 89 -22.85 -9.54 5.32
C THR A 89 -23.24 -8.58 4.19
N GLN A 90 -24.50 -8.19 4.11
CA GLN A 90 -24.95 -7.22 3.12
C GLN A 90 -24.51 -5.81 3.55
N SER A 91 -23.43 -5.32 2.96
CA SER A 91 -23.34 -3.88 2.74
C SER A 91 -24.37 -3.54 1.66
N GLY A 92 -24.98 -2.33 1.69
CA GLY A 92 -26.06 -1.91 0.79
C GLY A 92 -25.78 -2.02 -0.72
N THR A 93 -24.70 -2.64 -1.14
CA THR A 93 -24.27 -2.92 -2.52
C THR A 93 -24.09 -4.42 -2.82
N GLY A 94 -24.52 -5.30 -1.90
CA GLY A 94 -24.68 -6.73 -2.19
C GLY A 94 -23.38 -7.57 -2.15
N GLY A 95 -22.44 -7.28 -1.27
CA GLY A 95 -21.25 -8.11 -1.09
C GLY A 95 -20.52 -7.87 0.22
N ILE A 96 -19.64 -8.81 0.59
CA ILE A 96 -18.72 -8.64 1.71
C ILE A 96 -17.70 -7.58 1.32
N VAL A 97 -17.56 -6.56 2.15
CA VAL A 97 -16.48 -5.58 2.00
C VAL A 97 -15.24 -6.15 2.68
N PRO A 98 -14.12 -6.30 1.98
CA PRO A 98 -12.87 -6.70 2.62
C PRO A 98 -12.42 -5.62 3.61
N SER A 99 -11.62 -6.02 4.60
CA SER A 99 -11.02 -5.07 5.51
C SER A 99 -10.15 -4.07 4.74
N THR A 100 -10.02 -2.88 5.26
CA THR A 100 -9.14 -1.84 4.71
C THR A 100 -7.70 -2.33 4.68
N PHE A 101 -7.28 -3.08 5.71
CA PHE A 101 -5.98 -3.73 5.75
C PHE A 101 -5.74 -4.65 4.55
N ALA A 102 -6.68 -5.56 4.25
CA ALA A 102 -6.53 -6.51 3.15
C ALA A 102 -6.42 -5.82 1.79
N THR A 103 -7.19 -4.75 1.59
CA THR A 103 -7.13 -3.97 0.34
C THR A 103 -5.87 -3.12 0.28
N GLY A 104 -5.50 -2.45 1.38
CA GLY A 104 -4.28 -1.66 1.48
C GLY A 104 -3.02 -2.51 1.28
N TYR A 105 -3.01 -3.73 1.78
CA TYR A 105 -1.90 -4.66 1.52
C TYR A 105 -1.71 -4.95 0.03
N ARG A 106 -2.80 -5.13 -0.72
CA ARG A 106 -2.73 -5.27 -2.19
C ARG A 106 -2.15 -4.03 -2.86
N TYR A 107 -2.54 -2.84 -2.45
CA TYR A 107 -1.95 -1.59 -2.93
C TYR A 107 -0.45 -1.54 -2.64
N ALA A 108 -0.04 -1.90 -1.42
CA ALA A 108 1.37 -1.95 -1.04
C ALA A 108 2.17 -2.94 -1.91
N THR A 109 1.62 -4.11 -2.23
CA THR A 109 2.28 -5.08 -3.12
C THR A 109 2.46 -4.58 -4.56
N LEU A 110 1.64 -3.62 -4.97
CA LEU A 110 1.75 -2.94 -6.27
C LEU A 110 2.64 -1.68 -6.21
N GLY A 111 3.22 -1.38 -5.04
CA GLY A 111 4.12 -0.25 -4.85
C GLY A 111 3.43 1.06 -4.45
N TYR A 112 2.14 1.06 -4.15
CA TYR A 112 1.45 2.24 -3.63
C TYR A 112 1.63 2.35 -2.13
N THR A 113 2.02 3.53 -1.64
CA THR A 113 2.22 3.81 -0.21
C THR A 113 1.26 4.85 0.33
N THR A 114 0.54 5.51 -0.56
CA THR A 114 -0.45 6.52 -0.19
C THR A 114 -1.68 6.36 -1.08
N ALA A 115 -2.85 6.38 -0.46
CA ALA A 115 -4.11 6.21 -1.16
C ALA A 115 -5.14 7.19 -0.60
N MET A 116 -5.87 7.87 -1.48
CA MET A 116 -6.96 8.76 -1.12
C MET A 116 -8.29 8.12 -1.49
N GLU A 117 -9.06 7.72 -0.49
CA GLU A 117 -10.41 7.20 -0.68
C GLU A 117 -11.36 8.34 -1.08
N ALA A 118 -11.82 8.30 -2.30
CA ALA A 118 -12.56 9.41 -2.90
C ALA A 118 -14.04 9.49 -2.49
N ALA A 119 -14.64 8.38 -2.02
CA ALA A 119 -16.06 8.37 -1.69
C ALA A 119 -16.42 7.22 -0.75
N VAL A 120 -16.41 7.49 0.53
CA VAL A 120 -16.73 6.53 1.57
C VAL A 120 -17.73 7.12 2.58
N PRO A 121 -18.69 6.34 3.09
CA PRO A 121 -19.55 6.80 4.18
C PRO A 121 -18.72 7.17 5.43
N PRO A 122 -19.11 8.22 6.17
CA PRO A 122 -18.32 8.72 7.30
C PRO A 122 -17.97 7.66 8.36
N LEU A 123 -18.90 6.75 8.66
CA LEU A 123 -18.67 5.68 9.62
C LEU A 123 -17.61 4.68 9.12
N THR A 124 -17.65 4.34 7.85
CA THR A 124 -16.67 3.46 7.22
C THR A 124 -15.30 4.13 7.13
N ALA A 125 -15.25 5.44 6.87
CA ALA A 125 -14.00 6.20 6.88
C ALA A 125 -13.34 6.18 8.27
N ARG A 126 -14.14 6.38 9.32
CA ARG A 126 -13.66 6.30 10.69
C ARG A 126 -13.09 4.92 11.01
N HIS A 127 -13.81 3.86 10.67
CA HIS A 127 -13.34 2.49 10.88
C HIS A 127 -12.04 2.18 10.11
N ALA A 128 -11.94 2.66 8.88
CA ALA A 128 -10.71 2.51 8.08
C ALA A 128 -9.49 3.21 8.72
N LEU A 129 -9.71 4.38 9.33
CA LEU A 129 -8.65 5.08 10.07
C LEU A 129 -8.24 4.32 11.33
N GLU A 130 -9.21 3.75 12.06
CA GLU A 130 -8.93 2.91 13.22
C GLU A 130 -8.09 1.69 12.81
N GLU A 131 -8.46 0.97 11.74
CA GLU A 131 -7.65 -0.14 11.21
C GLU A 131 -6.21 0.26 10.83
N MET A 132 -6.01 1.50 10.37
CA MET A 132 -4.68 2.00 10.01
C MET A 132 -3.77 2.25 11.22
N TYR A 133 -4.33 2.67 12.34
CA TYR A 133 -3.55 3.11 13.49
C TYR A 133 -3.44 2.05 14.59
N ASP A 134 -4.32 1.06 14.61
CA ASP A 134 -4.38 0.02 15.63
C ASP A 134 -3.70 -1.30 15.20
N THR A 135 -3.18 -1.37 13.98
CA THR A 135 -2.38 -2.48 13.44
C THR A 135 -0.92 -2.09 13.33
#